data_53accd810d66e5950b965b068b29e57b
#
_entry.id   53accd810d66e5950b965b068b29e57b
#
_cell.length_a   1.000
_cell.length_b   1.000
_cell.length_c   1.000
_cell.angle_alpha   90.00
_cell.angle_beta   90.00
_cell.angle_gamma   90.00
#
_symmetry.space_group_name_H-M   'P 1'
#
loop_
_entity.id
_entity.type
_entity.pdbx_description
1 polymer ?
#
loop_
_entity_poly.entity_id
_entity_poly.type
_entity_poly.pdbx_seq_one_letter_code
_entity_poly.pdbx_strand_id
1 'polypeptide(L)'
;PGQVPTIVKNKLQAMPPRPFQAALGSSTARVVLAQAGCGSGKTIGAYLWAAQRAPGKRLFFSYPTTGTATEGFRDYLIDPTLDAQLVHGRASVDLTLLGVDDEGEQIDPLAALDAWSTCITSCTVDTVLGLTQNHRRGLYAWPAFADAAFVFDEIHAYDERLFAALLRFLAACRGVPCLLMTASLPQAKRAALDDTLAAMGESLEIVTGPSD
;
A
#
# COMPACT_ATOMS: atom_id res chain seq x y z
N PRO A 1 2.14 -16.82 -5.45
CA PRO A 1 3.07 -15.90 -6.07
C PRO A 1 2.63 -15.61 -7.51
N GLY A 2 2.55 -14.35 -7.91
CA GLY A 2 2.18 -13.95 -9.27
C GLY A 2 0.81 -13.26 -9.43
N GLN A 3 0.09 -12.96 -8.38
CA GLN A 3 -1.24 -12.35 -8.47
C GLN A 3 -1.20 -10.86 -8.82
N VAL A 4 -0.21 -10.11 -8.32
CA VAL A 4 -0.04 -8.69 -8.68
C VAL A 4 0.16 -8.48 -10.19
N PRO A 5 0.99 -9.26 -10.90
CA PRO A 5 1.06 -9.21 -12.37
C PRO A 5 -0.28 -9.46 -13.07
N THR A 6 -1.14 -10.31 -12.51
CA THR A 6 -2.49 -10.55 -13.06
C THR A 6 -3.35 -9.30 -13.01
N ILE A 7 -3.32 -8.54 -11.89
CA ILE A 7 -4.03 -7.27 -11.77
C ILE A 7 -3.56 -6.28 -12.85
N VAL A 8 -2.23 -6.14 -13.00
CA VAL A 8 -1.64 -5.25 -14.01
C VAL A 8 -2.12 -5.65 -15.42
N LYS A 9 -2.03 -6.93 -15.75
CA LYS A 9 -2.48 -7.45 -17.05
C LYS A 9 -3.96 -7.17 -17.32
N ASN A 10 -4.82 -7.44 -16.33
CA ASN A 10 -6.27 -7.24 -16.44
C ASN A 10 -6.62 -5.76 -16.62
N LYS A 11 -5.92 -4.85 -15.94
CA LYS A 11 -6.20 -3.41 -16.01
C LYS A 11 -5.59 -2.74 -17.23
N LEU A 12 -4.42 -3.16 -17.69
CA LEU A 12 -3.80 -2.61 -18.91
C LEU A 12 -4.43 -3.17 -20.19
N GLN A 13 -5.08 -4.35 -20.17
CA GLN A 13 -5.74 -4.95 -21.33
C GLN A 13 -4.86 -4.92 -22.60
N ALA A 14 -3.60 -5.32 -22.46
CA ALA A 14 -2.57 -5.29 -23.52
C ALA A 14 -2.11 -3.87 -23.96
N MET A 15 -2.61 -2.79 -23.37
CA MET A 15 -2.03 -1.46 -23.58
C MET A 15 -0.68 -1.33 -22.87
N PRO A 16 0.28 -0.63 -23.47
CA PRO A 16 1.55 -0.36 -22.81
C PRO A 16 1.33 0.53 -21.58
N PRO A 17 2.13 0.35 -20.52
CA PRO A 17 2.11 1.28 -19.39
C PRO A 17 2.41 2.70 -19.85
N ARG A 18 1.75 3.69 -19.22
CA ARG A 18 2.11 5.10 -19.43
C ARG A 18 3.56 5.34 -18.97
N PRO A 19 4.27 6.35 -19.51
CA PRO A 19 5.67 6.62 -19.15
C PRO A 19 5.90 6.70 -17.63
N PHE A 20 5.00 7.37 -16.91
CA PHE A 20 5.03 7.46 -15.45
C PHE A 20 4.91 6.10 -14.75
N GLN A 21 4.00 5.24 -15.22
CA GLN A 21 3.80 3.89 -14.68
C GLN A 21 5.02 2.99 -14.94
N ALA A 22 5.61 3.09 -16.14
CA ALA A 22 6.81 2.38 -16.47
C ALA A 22 8.02 2.84 -15.62
N ALA A 23 8.14 4.16 -15.38
CA ALA A 23 9.16 4.72 -14.51
C ALA A 23 9.03 4.20 -13.06
N LEU A 24 7.81 4.13 -12.52
CA LEU A 24 7.56 3.51 -11.22
C LEU A 24 8.00 2.04 -11.18
N GLY A 25 7.63 1.26 -12.21
CA GLY A 25 8.03 -0.14 -12.30
C GLY A 25 9.55 -0.32 -12.33
N SER A 26 10.30 0.58 -12.96
CA SER A 26 11.76 0.50 -13.06
C SER A 26 12.52 1.10 -11.88
N SER A 27 11.84 1.67 -10.87
CA SER A 27 12.47 2.24 -9.70
C SER A 27 13.20 1.18 -8.85
N THR A 28 14.31 1.56 -8.25
CA THR A 28 15.20 0.61 -7.53
C THR A 28 15.38 0.93 -6.06
N ALA A 29 15.09 2.16 -5.62
CA ALA A 29 15.21 2.53 -4.22
C ALA A 29 14.23 1.75 -3.33
N ARG A 30 14.58 1.62 -2.06
CA ARG A 30 13.69 0.99 -1.06
C ARG A 30 12.44 1.84 -0.84
N VAL A 31 12.59 3.15 -0.77
CA VAL A 31 11.48 4.08 -0.62
C VAL A 31 11.37 4.94 -1.87
N VAL A 32 10.23 4.88 -2.50
CA VAL A 32 9.91 5.61 -3.73
C VAL A 32 8.75 6.58 -3.46
N LEU A 33 8.86 7.82 -3.91
CA LEU A 33 7.77 8.80 -3.90
C LEU A 33 7.22 8.97 -5.31
N ALA A 34 6.00 8.52 -5.53
CA ALA A 34 5.23 8.76 -6.74
C ALA A 34 4.44 10.07 -6.60
N GLN A 35 4.85 11.10 -7.31
CA GLN A 35 4.18 12.40 -7.29
C GLN A 35 3.51 12.67 -8.63
N ALA A 36 2.17 12.63 -8.66
CA ALA A 36 1.39 12.88 -9.87
C ALA A 36 -0.06 13.24 -9.54
N GLY A 37 -0.71 14.01 -10.40
CA GLY A 37 -2.11 14.45 -10.25
C GLY A 37 -3.12 13.31 -10.27
N CYS A 38 -4.40 13.65 -10.06
CA CYS A 38 -5.51 12.71 -10.18
C CYS A 38 -5.63 12.19 -11.61
N GLY A 39 -6.08 10.93 -11.78
CA GLY A 39 -6.23 10.35 -13.13
C GLY A 39 -4.92 10.00 -13.85
N SER A 40 -3.75 10.31 -13.29
CA SER A 40 -2.45 9.96 -13.87
C SER A 40 -2.18 8.45 -13.97
N GLY A 41 -2.97 7.63 -13.24
CA GLY A 41 -2.83 6.19 -13.18
C GLY A 41 -1.85 5.71 -12.10
N LYS A 42 -1.70 6.49 -11.00
CA LYS A 42 -0.87 6.13 -9.84
C LYS A 42 -1.12 4.71 -9.34
N THR A 43 -2.39 4.33 -9.21
CA THR A 43 -2.76 3.01 -8.66
C THR A 43 -2.25 1.85 -9.52
N ILE A 44 -2.41 1.92 -10.84
CA ILE A 44 -1.84 0.91 -11.76
C ILE A 44 -0.31 0.93 -11.72
N GLY A 45 0.28 2.14 -11.64
CA GLY A 45 1.72 2.30 -11.45
C GLY A 45 2.22 1.64 -10.17
N ALA A 46 1.45 1.72 -9.09
CA ALA A 46 1.78 1.06 -7.82
C ALA A 46 1.74 -0.47 -7.91
N TYR A 47 0.75 -1.04 -8.59
CA TYR A 47 0.71 -2.48 -8.84
C TYR A 47 1.86 -2.92 -9.75
N LEU A 48 2.20 -2.13 -10.76
CA LEU A 48 3.35 -2.43 -11.64
C LEU A 48 4.66 -2.37 -10.85
N TRP A 49 4.83 -1.36 -10.00
CA TRP A 49 5.96 -1.26 -9.09
C TRP A 49 6.06 -2.48 -8.17
N ALA A 50 4.96 -2.87 -7.52
CA ALA A 50 4.93 -4.01 -6.64
C ALA A 50 5.27 -5.32 -7.37
N ALA A 51 4.75 -5.51 -8.59
CA ALA A 51 5.04 -6.68 -9.41
C ALA A 51 6.53 -6.82 -9.76
N GLN A 52 7.21 -5.71 -10.00
CA GLN A 52 8.62 -5.71 -10.42
C GLN A 52 9.58 -5.60 -9.23
N ARG A 53 9.25 -4.77 -8.23
CA ARG A 53 10.12 -4.50 -7.09
C ARG A 53 10.05 -5.54 -5.99
N ALA A 54 8.92 -6.21 -5.86
CA ALA A 54 8.65 -7.17 -4.79
C ALA A 54 7.99 -8.46 -5.32
N PRO A 55 8.60 -9.14 -6.30
CA PRO A 55 8.01 -10.34 -6.88
C PRO A 55 7.86 -11.43 -5.82
N GLY A 56 6.65 -11.99 -5.71
CA GLY A 56 6.34 -13.06 -4.74
C GLY A 56 6.14 -12.62 -3.30
N LYS A 57 6.35 -11.34 -2.98
CA LYS A 57 6.06 -10.78 -1.65
C LYS A 57 4.57 -10.44 -1.51
N ARG A 58 4.13 -10.33 -0.25
CA ARG A 58 2.81 -9.77 0.06
C ARG A 58 2.76 -8.29 -0.27
N LEU A 59 1.58 -7.81 -0.63
CA LEU A 59 1.35 -6.39 -0.89
C LEU A 59 0.32 -5.84 0.09
N PHE A 60 0.71 -4.83 0.85
CA PHE A 60 -0.22 -4.01 1.65
C PHE A 60 -0.46 -2.69 0.91
N PHE A 61 -1.69 -2.49 0.46
CA PHE A 61 -2.12 -1.25 -0.16
C PHE A 61 -2.95 -0.44 0.84
N SER A 62 -2.37 0.64 1.35
CA SER A 62 -2.89 1.40 2.48
C SER A 62 -3.47 2.73 2.01
N TYR A 63 -4.75 2.95 2.30
CA TYR A 63 -5.53 4.12 1.92
C TYR A 63 -5.80 5.03 3.13
N PRO A 64 -6.02 6.34 2.92
CA PRO A 64 -6.27 7.28 4.01
C PRO A 64 -7.61 7.04 4.73
N THR A 65 -8.62 6.49 4.05
CA THR A 65 -9.95 6.28 4.61
C THR A 65 -10.51 4.89 4.32
N THR A 66 -11.52 4.45 5.08
CA THR A 66 -12.24 3.19 4.83
C THR A 66 -12.92 3.19 3.47
N GLY A 67 -13.55 4.32 3.07
CA GLY A 67 -14.21 4.46 1.77
C GLY A 67 -13.23 4.24 0.61
N THR A 68 -12.07 4.90 0.63
CA THR A 68 -11.06 4.72 -0.42
C THR A 68 -10.45 3.32 -0.43
N ALA A 69 -10.32 2.67 0.73
CA ALA A 69 -9.86 1.28 0.80
C ALA A 69 -10.88 0.31 0.18
N THR A 70 -12.17 0.52 0.44
CA THR A 70 -13.27 -0.26 -0.15
C THR A 70 -13.38 -0.03 -1.67
N GLU A 71 -13.25 1.22 -2.13
CA GLU A 71 -13.23 1.53 -3.57
C GLU A 71 -12.03 0.87 -4.27
N GLY A 72 -10.85 0.98 -3.67
CA GLY A 72 -9.65 0.34 -4.19
C GLY A 72 -9.79 -1.18 -4.26
N PHE A 73 -10.39 -1.81 -3.24
CA PHE A 73 -10.69 -3.23 -3.26
C PHE A 73 -11.67 -3.59 -4.38
N ARG A 74 -12.80 -2.88 -4.47
CA ARG A 74 -13.81 -3.08 -5.51
C ARG A 74 -13.22 -2.94 -6.92
N ASP A 75 -12.42 -1.93 -7.14
CA ASP A 75 -11.95 -1.61 -8.48
C ASP A 75 -10.79 -2.50 -8.95
N TYR A 76 -10.02 -3.10 -8.04
CA TYR A 76 -8.81 -3.83 -8.39
C TYR A 76 -8.75 -5.26 -7.88
N LEU A 77 -9.45 -5.61 -6.81
CA LEU A 77 -9.23 -6.84 -6.04
C LEU A 77 -10.46 -7.75 -5.88
N ILE A 78 -11.63 -7.35 -6.37
CA ILE A 78 -12.89 -8.12 -6.20
C ILE A 78 -12.91 -9.45 -7.02
N ASP A 79 -11.92 -9.68 -7.86
CA ASP A 79 -11.82 -10.92 -8.65
C ASP A 79 -11.61 -12.13 -7.70
N PRO A 80 -12.52 -13.14 -7.68
CA PRO A 80 -12.43 -14.28 -6.78
C PRO A 80 -11.21 -15.17 -7.02
N THR A 81 -10.49 -15.00 -8.12
CA THR A 81 -9.24 -15.72 -8.39
C THR A 81 -8.03 -15.10 -7.68
N LEU A 82 -8.20 -13.91 -7.11
CA LEU A 82 -7.16 -13.21 -6.35
C LEU A 82 -7.26 -13.58 -4.87
N ASP A 83 -6.14 -13.93 -4.27
CA ASP A 83 -6.00 -14.04 -2.82
C ASP A 83 -5.81 -12.64 -2.24
N ALA A 84 -6.92 -11.93 -2.10
CA ALA A 84 -6.98 -10.54 -1.68
C ALA A 84 -8.00 -10.33 -0.56
N GLN A 85 -7.70 -9.42 0.36
CA GLN A 85 -8.54 -9.11 1.50
C GLN A 85 -8.69 -7.62 1.72
N LEU A 86 -9.86 -7.22 2.22
CA LEU A 86 -10.16 -5.87 2.71
C LEU A 86 -10.12 -5.86 4.25
N VAL A 87 -9.28 -5.01 4.84
CA VAL A 87 -9.07 -4.95 6.30
C VAL A 87 -9.25 -3.53 6.83
N HIS A 88 -10.39 -3.27 7.44
CA HIS A 88 -10.65 -2.04 8.23
C HIS A 88 -11.88 -2.24 9.13
N GLY A 89 -12.19 -1.28 9.99
CA GLY A 89 -13.24 -1.42 11.02
C GLY A 89 -14.66 -1.66 10.49
N ARG A 90 -14.92 -1.55 9.17
CA ARG A 90 -16.22 -1.78 8.53
C ARG A 90 -16.15 -2.78 7.38
N ALA A 91 -15.05 -3.53 7.28
CA ALA A 91 -14.79 -4.38 6.11
C ALA A 91 -15.91 -5.38 5.83
N SER A 92 -16.46 -6.06 6.84
CA SER A 92 -17.55 -7.02 6.68
C SER A 92 -18.81 -6.40 6.09
N VAL A 93 -19.21 -5.21 6.57
CA VAL A 93 -20.38 -4.49 6.06
C VAL A 93 -20.16 -4.06 4.61
N ASP A 94 -18.98 -3.52 4.32
CA ASP A 94 -18.65 -3.02 2.98
C ASP A 94 -18.53 -4.17 1.97
N LEU A 95 -17.97 -5.32 2.36
CA LEU A 95 -17.90 -6.52 1.52
C LEU A 95 -19.30 -7.08 1.18
N THR A 96 -20.19 -7.13 2.17
CA THR A 96 -21.59 -7.54 1.93
C THR A 96 -22.29 -6.63 0.93
N LEU A 97 -22.08 -5.30 1.02
CA LEU A 97 -22.63 -4.32 0.07
C LEU A 97 -22.06 -4.48 -1.34
N LEU A 98 -20.85 -5.00 -1.47
CA LEU A 98 -20.21 -5.31 -2.75
C LEU A 98 -20.66 -6.66 -3.34
N GLY A 99 -21.53 -7.41 -2.65
CA GLY A 99 -21.99 -8.73 -3.08
C GLY A 99 -20.94 -9.83 -2.88
N VAL A 100 -19.97 -9.60 -2.01
CA VAL A 100 -19.03 -10.62 -1.55
C VAL A 100 -19.64 -11.24 -0.29
N ASP A 101 -19.98 -12.51 -0.33
CA ASP A 101 -20.50 -13.25 0.82
C ASP A 101 -19.37 -13.37 1.86
N ASP A 102 -19.47 -12.55 2.88
CA ASP A 102 -18.67 -12.70 4.09
C ASP A 102 -19.52 -13.58 5.03
N GLU A 103 -19.12 -14.83 5.20
CA GLU A 103 -19.72 -15.70 6.23
C GLU A 103 -19.31 -15.10 7.58
N GLY A 104 -20.17 -14.19 8.08
CA GLY A 104 -19.94 -13.29 9.21
C GLY A 104 -19.48 -14.00 10.48
N GLU A 105 -18.21 -14.28 10.56
CA GLU A 105 -17.54 -14.61 11.81
C GLU A 105 -17.15 -13.31 12.53
N GLN A 106 -17.57 -13.22 13.80
CA GLN A 106 -16.96 -12.26 14.75
C GLN A 106 -15.45 -12.37 14.59
N ILE A 107 -14.77 -11.23 14.39
CA ILE A 107 -13.32 -11.15 14.20
C ILE A 107 -12.64 -11.89 15.36
N ASP A 108 -12.43 -13.18 15.17
CA ASP A 108 -11.57 -14.00 16.02
C ASP A 108 -10.16 -13.40 15.96
N PRO A 109 -9.46 -13.24 17.08
CA PRO A 109 -8.05 -12.89 17.09
C PRO A 109 -7.18 -13.77 16.19
N LEU A 110 -7.60 -15.01 15.92
CA LEU A 110 -6.96 -15.94 14.96
C LEU A 110 -7.24 -15.56 13.51
N ALA A 111 -8.45 -15.09 13.17
CA ALA A 111 -8.78 -14.58 11.83
C ALA A 111 -7.96 -13.33 11.47
N ALA A 112 -7.58 -12.51 12.47
CA ALA A 112 -6.63 -11.43 12.25
C ALA A 112 -5.23 -11.94 11.85
N LEU A 113 -4.84 -13.15 12.22
CA LEU A 113 -3.59 -13.79 11.77
C LEU A 113 -3.72 -14.33 10.34
N ASP A 114 -4.88 -14.85 9.98
CA ASP A 114 -5.15 -15.32 8.61
C ASP A 114 -5.16 -14.14 7.62
N ALA A 115 -5.66 -12.96 8.03
CA ALA A 115 -5.58 -11.73 7.25
C ALA A 115 -4.15 -11.39 6.82
N TRP A 116 -3.17 -11.71 7.64
CA TRP A 116 -1.76 -11.47 7.34
C TRP A 116 -1.13 -12.55 6.45
N SER A 117 -1.80 -13.66 6.20
CA SER A 117 -1.35 -14.71 5.26
C SER A 117 -1.70 -14.40 3.81
N THR A 118 -2.65 -13.50 3.57
CA THR A 118 -3.17 -13.13 2.24
C THR A 118 -2.10 -12.46 1.37
N CYS A 119 -2.12 -12.73 0.07
CA CYS A 119 -1.14 -12.18 -0.86
C CYS A 119 -1.28 -10.67 -1.04
N ILE A 120 -2.53 -10.15 -1.04
CA ILE A 120 -2.80 -8.72 -1.24
C ILE A 120 -3.81 -8.25 -0.20
N THR A 121 -3.40 -7.27 0.59
CA THR A 121 -4.27 -6.66 1.61
C THR A 121 -4.55 -5.21 1.25
N SER A 122 -5.83 -4.89 0.98
CA SER A 122 -6.34 -3.51 0.94
C SER A 122 -6.76 -3.10 2.34
N CYS A 123 -6.23 -2.01 2.86
CA CYS A 123 -6.50 -1.60 4.24
C CYS A 123 -6.43 -0.08 4.42
N THR A 124 -6.83 0.40 5.59
CA THR A 124 -6.53 1.79 5.97
C THR A 124 -5.11 1.92 6.50
N VAL A 125 -4.54 3.10 6.31
CA VAL A 125 -3.19 3.43 6.79
C VAL A 125 -3.04 3.23 8.30
N ASP A 126 -4.08 3.52 9.09
CA ASP A 126 -4.10 3.29 10.54
C ASP A 126 -3.91 1.81 10.89
N THR A 127 -4.44 0.90 10.06
CA THR A 127 -4.27 -0.55 10.25
C THR A 127 -2.80 -0.94 10.20
N VAL A 128 -2.04 -0.45 9.23
CA VAL A 128 -0.60 -0.76 9.09
C VAL A 128 0.23 0.00 10.12
N LEU A 129 0.06 1.32 10.22
CA LEU A 129 0.89 2.15 11.09
C LEU A 129 0.57 1.92 12.58
N GLY A 130 -0.66 1.55 12.92
CA GLY A 130 -1.06 1.18 14.29
C GLY A 130 -0.32 -0.05 14.81
N LEU A 131 0.08 -0.98 13.96
CA LEU A 131 0.82 -2.19 14.35
C LEU A 131 2.25 -1.88 14.83
N THR A 132 2.84 -0.77 14.38
CA THR A 132 4.16 -0.32 14.87
C THR A 132 4.08 0.45 16.19
N GLN A 133 2.88 0.71 16.71
CA GLN A 133 2.64 1.47 17.94
C GLN A 133 2.42 0.58 19.18
N ASN A 134 3.36 -0.30 19.51
CA ASN A 134 3.40 -1.05 20.76
C ASN A 134 2.17 -1.94 21.11
N HIS A 135 1.39 -2.37 20.13
CA HIS A 135 0.31 -3.33 20.34
C HIS A 135 0.82 -4.77 20.27
N ARG A 136 0.37 -5.64 21.19
CA ARG A 136 0.68 -7.09 21.16
C ARG A 136 0.39 -7.72 19.79
N ARG A 137 -0.61 -7.24 19.06
CA ARG A 137 -0.96 -7.65 17.69
C ARG A 137 0.17 -7.38 16.69
N GLY A 138 0.95 -6.30 16.87
CA GLY A 138 2.08 -5.97 16.01
C GLY A 138 3.19 -7.04 16.02
N LEU A 139 3.41 -7.69 17.15
CA LEU A 139 4.41 -8.75 17.26
C LEU A 139 4.07 -9.97 16.38
N TYR A 140 2.80 -10.31 16.25
CA TYR A 140 2.35 -11.43 15.40
C TYR A 140 2.35 -11.07 13.90
N ALA A 141 2.16 -9.80 13.56
CA ALA A 141 2.17 -9.33 12.18
C ALA A 141 3.58 -9.14 11.61
N TRP A 142 4.60 -9.04 12.47
CA TRP A 142 5.97 -8.72 12.07
C TRP A 142 6.58 -9.67 11.02
N PRO A 143 6.41 -11.00 11.09
CA PRO A 143 6.90 -11.90 10.05
C PRO A 143 6.27 -11.63 8.68
N ALA A 144 4.97 -11.28 8.64
CA ALA A 144 4.29 -10.94 7.41
C ALA A 144 4.81 -9.62 6.82
N PHE A 145 5.16 -8.64 7.66
CA PHE A 145 5.72 -7.36 7.24
C PHE A 145 7.13 -7.47 6.67
N ALA A 146 7.97 -8.31 7.26
CA ALA A 146 9.32 -8.52 6.77
C ALA A 146 9.36 -9.06 5.33
N ASP A 147 8.32 -9.82 4.94
CA ASP A 147 8.18 -10.38 3.59
C ASP A 147 7.05 -9.70 2.80
N ALA A 148 6.96 -8.39 2.88
CA ALA A 148 5.94 -7.59 2.22
C ALA A 148 6.53 -6.40 1.45
N ALA A 149 5.67 -5.77 0.64
CA ALA A 149 5.84 -4.43 0.10
C ALA A 149 4.65 -3.58 0.51
N PHE A 150 4.86 -2.30 0.70
CA PHE A 150 3.84 -1.38 1.18
C PHE A 150 3.61 -0.24 0.18
N VAL A 151 2.34 0.05 -0.07
CA VAL A 151 1.90 1.25 -0.77
C VAL A 151 1.13 2.12 0.21
N PHE A 152 1.52 3.36 0.36
CA PHE A 152 0.85 4.37 1.18
C PHE A 152 0.29 5.44 0.26
N ASP A 153 -1.04 5.44 0.11
CA ASP A 153 -1.72 6.36 -0.79
C ASP A 153 -2.05 7.70 -0.11
N GLU A 154 -2.04 8.76 -0.92
CA GLU A 154 -2.40 10.14 -0.55
C GLU A 154 -1.72 10.64 0.74
N ILE A 155 -0.40 10.45 0.84
CA ILE A 155 0.37 10.82 2.06
C ILE A 155 0.28 12.31 2.41
N HIS A 156 -0.14 13.17 1.47
CA HIS A 156 -0.39 14.58 1.76
C HIS A 156 -1.55 14.78 2.75
N ALA A 157 -2.53 13.88 2.72
CA ALA A 157 -3.71 13.92 3.60
C ALA A 157 -3.42 13.47 5.04
N TYR A 158 -2.24 12.88 5.31
CA TYR A 158 -1.88 12.46 6.66
C TYR A 158 -1.66 13.68 7.55
N ASP A 159 -2.29 13.68 8.72
CA ASP A 159 -1.99 14.67 9.75
C ASP A 159 -0.55 14.50 10.30
N GLU A 160 -0.12 15.37 11.19
CA GLU A 160 1.24 15.33 11.75
C GLU A 160 1.52 14.02 12.50
N ARG A 161 0.52 13.51 13.24
CA ARG A 161 0.65 12.28 14.02
C ARG A 161 0.80 11.05 13.11
N LEU A 162 -0.04 10.96 12.10
CA LEU A 162 -0.03 9.86 11.15
C LEU A 162 1.23 9.90 10.28
N PHE A 163 1.65 11.09 9.85
CA PHE A 163 2.89 11.25 9.11
C PHE A 163 4.13 10.90 9.95
N ALA A 164 4.16 11.29 11.22
CA ALA A 164 5.21 10.87 12.15
C ALA A 164 5.21 9.34 12.37
N ALA A 165 4.04 8.69 12.36
CA ALA A 165 3.95 7.23 12.42
C ALA A 165 4.51 6.58 11.15
N LEU A 166 4.27 7.15 9.97
CA LEU A 166 4.88 6.71 8.72
C LEU A 166 6.42 6.79 8.76
N LEU A 167 6.98 7.90 9.24
CA LEU A 167 8.44 8.03 9.38
C LEU A 167 9.02 6.97 10.32
N ARG A 168 8.35 6.70 11.45
CA ARG A 168 8.76 5.62 12.38
C ARG A 168 8.67 4.25 11.72
N PHE A 169 7.62 3.99 10.94
CA PHE A 169 7.47 2.75 10.18
C PHE A 169 8.64 2.56 9.20
N LEU A 170 8.98 3.58 8.41
CA LEU A 170 10.10 3.53 7.46
C LEU A 170 11.44 3.27 8.16
N ALA A 171 11.63 3.83 9.35
CA ALA A 171 12.82 3.64 10.16
C ALA A 171 12.90 2.24 10.80
N ALA A 172 11.75 1.68 11.21
CA ALA A 172 11.68 0.37 11.83
C ALA A 172 11.76 -0.79 10.80
N CYS A 173 11.09 -0.64 9.65
CA CYS A 173 10.99 -1.66 8.60
C CYS A 173 12.12 -1.53 7.56
N ARG A 174 13.38 -1.64 8.01
CA ARG A 174 14.54 -1.60 7.12
C ARG A 174 14.52 -2.76 6.13
N GLY A 175 14.85 -2.47 4.87
CA GLY A 175 14.86 -3.48 3.81
C GLY A 175 13.48 -3.80 3.19
N VAL A 176 12.40 -3.29 3.76
CA VAL A 176 11.04 -3.47 3.23
C VAL A 176 10.75 -2.40 2.16
N PRO A 177 10.39 -2.79 0.92
CA PRO A 177 10.05 -1.85 -0.14
C PRO A 177 8.79 -1.04 0.19
N CYS A 178 8.85 0.28 0.03
CA CYS A 178 7.74 1.20 0.29
C CYS A 178 7.55 2.16 -0.87
N LEU A 179 6.32 2.25 -1.37
CA LEU A 179 5.90 3.26 -2.34
C LEU A 179 4.97 4.26 -1.64
N LEU A 180 5.34 5.52 -1.68
CA LEU A 180 4.55 6.63 -1.15
C LEU A 180 3.90 7.34 -2.33
N MET A 181 2.59 7.56 -2.30
CA MET A 181 1.87 8.22 -3.40
C MET A 181 1.22 9.51 -2.93
N THR A 182 1.27 10.53 -3.77
CA THR A 182 0.65 11.82 -3.50
C THR A 182 0.48 12.64 -4.78
N ALA A 183 -0.47 13.55 -4.79
CA ALA A 183 -0.53 14.60 -5.82
C ALA A 183 0.52 15.68 -5.55
N SER A 184 0.69 16.09 -4.30
CA SER A 184 1.68 17.07 -3.87
C SER A 184 2.19 16.77 -2.47
N LEU A 185 3.38 17.18 -2.12
CA LEU A 185 3.92 17.00 -0.77
C LEU A 185 4.47 18.32 -0.25
N PRO A 186 3.96 18.84 0.90
CA PRO A 186 4.51 20.03 1.52
C PRO A 186 6.02 19.90 1.80
N GLN A 187 6.76 21.00 1.62
CA GLN A 187 8.21 20.99 1.75
C GLN A 187 8.70 20.48 3.13
N ALA A 188 7.98 20.82 4.20
CA ALA A 188 8.32 20.34 5.55
C ALA A 188 8.20 18.82 5.66
N LYS A 189 7.14 18.20 5.12
CA LYS A 189 6.97 16.74 5.09
C LYS A 189 8.04 16.08 4.23
N ARG A 190 8.38 16.71 3.10
CA ARG A 190 9.43 16.22 2.22
C ARG A 190 10.79 16.23 2.92
N ALA A 191 11.18 17.34 3.56
CA ALA A 191 12.42 17.42 4.31
C ALA A 191 12.49 16.36 5.43
N ALA A 192 11.40 16.16 6.18
CA ALA A 192 11.33 15.12 7.22
C ALA A 192 11.51 13.69 6.68
N LEU A 193 11.01 13.39 5.46
CA LEU A 193 11.28 12.12 4.78
C LEU A 193 12.75 11.98 4.40
N ASP A 194 13.32 13.01 3.77
CA ASP A 194 14.72 13.02 3.34
C ASP A 194 15.66 12.85 4.55
N ASP A 195 15.43 13.59 5.65
CA ASP A 195 16.19 13.50 6.89
C ASP A 195 16.09 12.09 7.53
N THR A 196 14.87 11.53 7.56
CA THR A 196 14.66 10.19 8.11
C THR A 196 15.42 9.13 7.32
N LEU A 197 15.38 9.19 6.00
CA LEU A 197 16.09 8.24 5.14
C LEU A 197 17.61 8.45 5.18
N ALA A 198 18.07 9.70 5.18
CA ALA A 198 19.50 10.04 5.30
C ALA A 198 20.10 9.52 6.61
N ALA A 199 19.37 9.59 7.73
CA ALA A 199 19.80 9.03 9.01
C ALA A 199 19.98 7.48 8.97
N MET A 200 19.41 6.82 7.97
CA MET A 200 19.56 5.36 7.73
C MET A 200 20.59 5.04 6.64
N GLY A 201 21.21 6.05 6.03
CA GLY A 201 22.11 5.89 4.88
C GLY A 201 21.37 5.60 3.58
N GLU A 202 20.09 5.96 3.49
CA GLU A 202 19.23 5.74 2.33
C GLU A 202 18.82 7.07 1.70
N SER A 203 18.31 7.01 0.48
CA SER A 203 17.77 8.17 -0.25
C SER A 203 16.37 7.89 -0.78
N LEU A 204 15.58 8.95 -0.90
CA LEU A 204 14.27 8.92 -1.51
C LEU A 204 14.41 9.01 -3.04
N GLU A 205 13.90 8.02 -3.75
CA GLU A 205 13.72 8.10 -5.21
C GLU A 205 12.39 8.76 -5.53
N ILE A 206 12.36 9.74 -6.44
CA ILE A 206 11.14 10.43 -6.82
C ILE A 206 10.84 10.16 -8.27
N VAL A 207 9.62 9.69 -8.50
CA VAL A 207 9.06 9.52 -9.83
C VAL A 207 7.91 10.52 -9.98
N THR A 208 8.10 11.49 -10.87
CA THR A 208 7.10 12.52 -11.14
C THR A 208 6.30 12.17 -12.38
N GLY A 209 4.98 12.22 -12.26
CA GLY A 209 4.04 12.04 -13.35
C GLY A 209 3.39 13.36 -13.77
N PRO A 210 2.38 13.30 -14.65
CA PRO A 210 1.61 14.48 -15.04
C PRO A 210 1.02 15.16 -13.80
N SER A 211 1.16 16.49 -13.74
CA SER A 211 0.38 17.37 -12.86
C SER A 211 -0.93 17.68 -13.55
N ASP A 212 -2.00 17.86 -12.80
CA ASP A 212 -3.30 18.31 -13.30
C ASP A 212 -3.17 19.68 -13.95
#